data_a93a7551ee048bcab9e96f3d56daaf5d
#
_entry.id   a93a7551ee048bcab9e96f3d56daaf5d
#
_cell.length_a   1.000
_cell.length_b   1.000
_cell.length_c   1.000
_cell.angle_alpha   90.00
_cell.angle_beta   90.00
_cell.angle_gamma   90.00
#
_symmetry.space_group_name_H-M   'P 1'
#
loop_
_entity.id
_entity.type
_entity.pdbx_description
1 polymer ?
#
loop_
_entity_poly.entity_id
_entity_poly.type
_entity_poly.pdbx_seq_one_letter_code
_entity_poly.pdbx_strand_id
1 'polypeptide(L)'
;MVALIIIVVLVLWICVSCIKIVPQAQAYVIERLGAYQSTWNVGFNLKIPFIDKVARKVNLKEQVADFPPQPVITKDNVTMRIDTVVFYQITDPKLFTYGVENPMMAIENLTATTLRNIIGDLELDQTLTSRETINTKMRAALDIATDPWGIKVNRVELKNIIPPAEIQNAMEKQMKAERE
;
A
#
# COMPACT_ATOMS: atom_id res chain seq x y z
N MET A 1 6.39 -11.67 -56.03
CA MET A 1 6.30 -12.83 -55.12
C MET A 1 6.98 -12.54 -53.79
N VAL A 2 8.28 -12.29 -53.71
CA VAL A 2 9.01 -12.04 -52.45
C VAL A 2 8.50 -10.83 -51.69
N ALA A 3 8.23 -9.71 -52.37
CA ALA A 3 7.69 -8.49 -51.76
C ALA A 3 6.30 -8.71 -51.12
N LEU A 4 5.45 -9.50 -51.74
CA LEU A 4 4.13 -9.82 -51.22
C LEU A 4 4.20 -10.70 -49.96
N ILE A 5 5.14 -11.64 -49.92
CA ILE A 5 5.39 -12.46 -48.73
C ILE A 5 5.89 -11.59 -47.56
N ILE A 6 6.81 -10.66 -47.82
CA ILE A 6 7.32 -9.73 -46.81
C ILE A 6 6.18 -8.88 -46.24
N ILE A 7 5.29 -8.34 -47.08
CA ILE A 7 4.14 -7.54 -46.64
C ILE A 7 3.20 -8.37 -45.76
N VAL A 8 2.88 -9.60 -46.16
CA VAL A 8 2.00 -10.50 -45.38
C VAL A 8 2.60 -10.82 -44.03
N VAL A 9 3.90 -11.13 -43.98
CA VAL A 9 4.63 -11.40 -42.70
C VAL A 9 4.63 -10.17 -41.80
N LEU A 10 4.83 -8.98 -42.37
CA LEU A 10 4.85 -7.74 -41.62
C LEU A 10 3.46 -7.39 -41.05
N VAL A 11 2.40 -7.59 -41.83
CA VAL A 11 1.01 -7.42 -41.38
C VAL A 11 0.67 -8.41 -40.26
N LEU A 12 1.02 -9.68 -40.43
CA LEU A 12 0.84 -10.71 -39.41
C LEU A 12 1.59 -10.36 -38.11
N TRP A 13 2.81 -9.92 -38.24
CA TRP A 13 3.61 -9.50 -37.08
C TRP A 13 2.98 -8.30 -36.33
N ILE A 14 2.47 -7.31 -37.06
CA ILE A 14 1.75 -6.17 -36.48
C ILE A 14 0.47 -6.66 -35.80
N CYS A 15 -0.32 -7.53 -36.42
CA CYS A 15 -1.56 -8.08 -35.84
C CYS A 15 -1.29 -8.82 -34.52
N VAL A 16 -0.27 -9.65 -34.46
CA VAL A 16 0.14 -10.36 -33.24
C VAL A 16 0.63 -9.38 -32.16
N SER A 17 1.34 -8.34 -32.56
CA SER A 17 1.83 -7.29 -31.64
C SER A 17 0.70 -6.43 -31.05
N CYS A 18 -0.47 -6.38 -31.70
CA CYS A 18 -1.64 -5.66 -31.19
C CYS A 18 -2.35 -6.38 -30.04
N ILE A 19 -2.13 -7.68 -29.89
CA ILE A 19 -2.81 -8.48 -28.87
C ILE A 19 -2.04 -8.40 -27.55
N LYS A 20 -2.74 -8.03 -26.49
CA LYS A 20 -2.21 -8.06 -25.12
C LYS A 20 -3.21 -8.75 -24.20
N ILE A 21 -2.71 -9.73 -23.46
CA ILE A 21 -3.49 -10.45 -22.45
C ILE A 21 -3.11 -9.94 -21.08
N VAL A 22 -4.10 -9.53 -20.29
CA VAL A 22 -3.93 -9.11 -18.90
C VAL A 22 -4.25 -10.30 -18.00
N PRO A 23 -3.30 -10.74 -17.16
CA PRO A 23 -3.49 -11.84 -16.22
C PRO A 23 -4.55 -11.53 -15.16
N GLN A 24 -5.03 -12.59 -14.51
CA GLN A 24 -5.98 -12.47 -13.39
C GLN A 24 -5.39 -11.62 -12.25
N ALA A 25 -6.23 -10.83 -11.60
CA ALA A 25 -5.89 -9.93 -10.51
C ALA A 25 -4.84 -8.86 -10.87
N GLN A 26 -4.77 -8.47 -12.13
CA GLN A 26 -3.98 -7.34 -12.61
C GLN A 26 -4.83 -6.39 -13.43
N ALA A 27 -4.39 -5.14 -13.50
CA ALA A 27 -4.90 -4.13 -14.42
C ALA A 27 -3.73 -3.35 -15.02
N TYR A 28 -3.86 -2.97 -16.29
CA TYR A 28 -2.85 -2.19 -17.00
C TYR A 28 -3.40 -0.80 -17.29
N VAL A 29 -2.65 0.22 -16.88
CA VAL A 29 -2.94 1.61 -17.21
C VAL A 29 -2.27 1.93 -18.52
N ILE A 30 -3.08 2.38 -19.51
CA ILE A 30 -2.63 2.63 -20.88
C ILE A 30 -2.59 4.11 -21.16
N GLU A 31 -1.47 4.56 -21.65
CA GLU A 31 -1.26 5.91 -22.17
C GLU A 31 -1.20 5.88 -23.71
N ARG A 32 -1.83 6.87 -24.31
CA ARG A 32 -1.76 7.13 -25.75
C ARG A 32 -1.11 8.48 -25.96
N LEU A 33 0.07 8.49 -26.57
CA LEU A 33 0.86 9.70 -26.81
C LEU A 33 1.05 10.58 -25.55
N GLY A 34 1.25 9.91 -24.39
CA GLY A 34 1.47 10.58 -23.12
C GLY A 34 0.22 10.94 -22.32
N ALA A 35 -0.97 10.74 -22.88
CA ALA A 35 -2.23 10.96 -22.19
C ALA A 35 -2.86 9.63 -21.73
N TYR A 36 -3.51 9.64 -20.55
CA TYR A 36 -4.29 8.49 -20.10
C TYR A 36 -5.38 8.17 -21.13
N GLN A 37 -5.41 6.91 -21.58
CA GLN A 37 -6.40 6.43 -22.54
C GLN A 37 -7.46 5.55 -21.86
N SER A 38 -7.03 4.51 -21.17
CA SER A 38 -7.93 3.54 -20.53
C SER A 38 -7.18 2.66 -19.53
N THR A 39 -7.93 1.95 -18.70
CA THR A 39 -7.44 0.88 -17.85
C THR A 39 -7.91 -0.45 -18.40
N TRP A 40 -7.00 -1.35 -18.72
CA TRP A 40 -7.32 -2.68 -19.18
C TRP A 40 -7.51 -3.63 -18.01
N ASN A 41 -8.67 -4.26 -17.99
CA ASN A 41 -8.99 -5.33 -17.06
C ASN A 41 -8.50 -6.68 -17.60
N VAL A 42 -8.70 -7.72 -16.77
CA VAL A 42 -8.35 -9.10 -17.08
C VAL A 42 -8.91 -9.54 -18.45
N GLY A 43 -8.09 -10.25 -19.18
CA GLY A 43 -8.47 -10.87 -20.45
C GLY A 43 -7.82 -10.24 -21.67
N PHE A 44 -8.51 -10.37 -22.78
CA PHE A 44 -8.05 -9.93 -24.09
C PHE A 44 -8.22 -8.43 -24.28
N ASN A 45 -7.16 -7.74 -24.66
CA ASN A 45 -7.17 -6.32 -24.98
C ASN A 45 -6.38 -6.06 -26.27
N LEU A 46 -6.80 -5.04 -27.01
CA LEU A 46 -6.15 -4.61 -28.23
C LEU A 46 -5.32 -3.35 -27.99
N LYS A 47 -4.07 -3.42 -28.37
CA LYS A 47 -3.09 -2.34 -28.29
C LYS A 47 -2.80 -1.81 -29.70
N ILE A 48 -2.80 -0.49 -29.88
CA ILE A 48 -2.29 0.12 -31.11
C ILE A 48 -0.75 0.20 -30.98
N PRO A 49 0.02 -0.54 -31.81
CA PRO A 49 1.47 -0.52 -31.74
C PRO A 49 1.98 0.90 -32.01
N PHE A 50 3.10 1.25 -31.37
CA PHE A 50 3.77 2.57 -31.42
C PHE A 50 3.03 3.74 -30.76
N ILE A 51 1.71 3.71 -30.64
CA ILE A 51 0.88 4.80 -30.12
C ILE A 51 0.52 4.53 -28.64
N ASP A 52 0.09 3.30 -28.33
CA ASP A 52 -0.30 2.89 -26.99
C ASP A 52 0.88 2.35 -26.20
N LYS A 53 1.04 2.85 -24.99
CA LYS A 53 2.05 2.43 -24.02
C LYS A 53 1.40 1.95 -22.74
N VAL A 54 1.90 0.84 -22.18
CA VAL A 54 1.56 0.42 -20.83
C VAL A 54 2.33 1.30 -19.84
N ALA A 55 1.65 2.26 -19.22
CA ALA A 55 2.25 3.16 -18.26
C ALA A 55 2.58 2.46 -16.94
N ARG A 56 1.65 1.63 -16.47
CA ARG A 56 1.83 0.88 -15.24
C ARG A 56 1.03 -0.44 -15.27
N LYS A 57 1.65 -1.48 -14.73
CA LYS A 57 0.99 -2.74 -14.41
C LYS A 57 0.67 -2.73 -12.92
N VAL A 58 -0.59 -2.88 -12.58
CA VAL A 58 -1.07 -2.77 -11.21
C VAL A 58 -1.57 -4.14 -10.74
N ASN A 59 -1.07 -4.58 -9.58
CA ASN A 59 -1.54 -5.79 -8.92
C ASN A 59 -2.75 -5.43 -8.04
N LEU A 60 -3.88 -6.10 -8.26
CA LEU A 60 -5.13 -5.86 -7.54
C LEU A 60 -5.32 -6.77 -6.32
N LYS A 61 -4.38 -7.67 -6.05
CA LYS A 61 -4.41 -8.51 -4.85
C LYS A 61 -4.12 -7.66 -3.62
N GLU A 62 -4.60 -8.14 -2.47
CA GLU A 62 -4.18 -7.58 -1.19
C GLU A 62 -2.66 -7.67 -1.03
N GLN A 63 -2.05 -6.60 -0.63
CA GLN A 63 -0.61 -6.45 -0.41
C GLN A 63 -0.34 -6.07 1.03
N VAL A 64 0.85 -6.37 1.50
CA VAL A 64 1.30 -6.10 2.86
C VAL A 64 2.47 -5.13 2.81
N ALA A 65 2.36 -4.03 3.53
CA ALA A 65 3.47 -3.11 3.77
C ALA A 65 3.89 -3.21 5.24
N ASP A 66 5.11 -3.67 5.45
CA ASP A 66 5.74 -3.78 6.78
C ASP A 66 6.66 -2.57 6.97
N PHE A 67 6.30 -1.69 7.90
CA PHE A 67 7.05 -0.47 8.16
C PHE A 67 7.94 -0.62 9.40
N PRO A 68 9.15 -0.04 9.36
CA PRO A 68 10.09 -0.10 10.47
C PRO A 68 9.53 0.58 11.73
N PRO A 69 10.05 0.24 12.92
CA PRO A 69 9.63 0.83 14.17
C PRO A 69 9.75 2.36 14.16
N GLN A 70 8.63 3.03 14.44
CA GLN A 70 8.54 4.49 14.52
C GLN A 70 8.59 4.95 15.96
N PRO A 71 9.38 5.99 16.29
CA PRO A 71 9.37 6.58 17.62
C PRO A 71 8.08 7.39 17.81
N VAL A 72 7.39 7.14 18.91
CA VAL A 72 6.17 7.83 19.31
C VAL A 72 6.25 8.22 20.79
N ILE A 73 5.54 9.27 21.16
CA ILE A 73 5.50 9.77 22.54
C ILE A 73 4.05 9.71 23.01
N THR A 74 3.81 9.07 24.14
CA THR A 74 2.51 8.98 24.78
C THR A 74 2.12 10.29 25.49
N LYS A 75 0.85 10.38 25.89
CA LYS A 75 0.32 11.53 26.63
C LYS A 75 1.06 11.78 27.95
N ASP A 76 1.49 10.73 28.62
CA ASP A 76 2.29 10.75 29.84
C ASP A 76 3.80 10.87 29.60
N ASN A 77 4.18 11.30 28.39
CA ASN A 77 5.55 11.64 27.98
C ASN A 77 6.54 10.46 27.97
N VAL A 78 6.06 9.26 27.68
CA VAL A 78 6.91 8.08 27.49
C VAL A 78 7.21 7.89 26.01
N THR A 79 8.49 7.82 25.64
CA THR A 79 8.93 7.53 24.29
C THR A 79 8.92 6.02 24.04
N MET A 80 8.18 5.57 23.02
CA MET A 80 8.12 4.17 22.62
C MET A 80 8.50 4.02 21.16
N ARG A 81 8.77 2.79 20.75
CA ARG A 81 8.96 2.41 19.34
C ARG A 81 7.91 1.39 18.98
N ILE A 82 7.17 1.69 17.91
CA ILE A 82 6.07 0.84 17.43
C ILE A 82 6.25 0.57 15.95
N ASP A 83 6.28 -0.70 15.57
CA ASP A 83 6.25 -1.14 14.19
C ASP A 83 4.82 -1.52 13.79
N THR A 84 4.51 -1.22 12.53
CA THR A 84 3.17 -1.31 12.01
C THR A 84 3.16 -2.08 10.70
N VAL A 85 2.14 -2.92 10.52
CA VAL A 85 1.85 -3.62 9.25
C VAL A 85 0.54 -3.12 8.70
N VAL A 86 0.53 -2.73 7.44
CA VAL A 86 -0.64 -2.25 6.71
C VAL A 86 -1.00 -3.22 5.61
N PHE A 87 -2.23 -3.73 5.65
CA PHE A 87 -2.82 -4.56 4.60
C PHE A 87 -3.69 -3.69 3.72
N TYR A 88 -3.37 -3.63 2.45
CA TYR A 88 -4.04 -2.76 1.50
C TYR A 88 -4.22 -3.44 0.15
N GLN A 89 -5.14 -2.91 -0.64
CA GLN A 89 -5.31 -3.29 -2.05
C GLN A 89 -5.57 -2.07 -2.90
N ILE A 90 -5.24 -2.17 -4.17
CA ILE A 90 -5.48 -1.10 -5.14
C ILE A 90 -6.85 -1.32 -5.75
N THR A 91 -7.73 -0.33 -5.59
CA THR A 91 -9.11 -0.37 -6.09
C THR A 91 -9.28 0.42 -7.38
N ASP A 92 -8.49 1.48 -7.57
CA ASP A 92 -8.49 2.31 -8.78
C ASP A 92 -7.07 2.44 -9.33
N PRO A 93 -6.71 1.67 -10.38
CA PRO A 93 -5.38 1.72 -10.98
C PRO A 93 -5.00 3.08 -11.57
N LYS A 94 -5.97 3.85 -12.07
CA LYS A 94 -5.74 5.19 -12.61
C LYS A 94 -5.31 6.16 -11.51
N LEU A 95 -6.06 6.22 -10.43
CA LEU A 95 -5.72 7.07 -9.27
C LEU A 95 -4.41 6.64 -8.63
N PHE A 96 -4.15 5.34 -8.54
CA PHE A 96 -2.87 4.81 -8.04
C PHE A 96 -1.68 5.23 -8.90
N THR A 97 -1.86 5.32 -10.22
CA THR A 97 -0.79 5.68 -11.15
C THR A 97 -0.53 7.19 -11.17
N TYR A 98 -1.60 8.00 -11.14
CA TYR A 98 -1.51 9.45 -11.34
C TYR A 98 -1.83 10.29 -10.10
N GLY A 99 -2.44 9.71 -9.08
CA GLY A 99 -2.88 10.44 -7.88
C GLY A 99 -1.75 10.71 -6.88
N VAL A 100 -0.70 9.91 -6.90
CA VAL A 100 0.45 10.03 -6.01
C VAL A 100 1.73 9.55 -6.72
N GLU A 101 2.82 10.25 -6.51
CA GLU A 101 4.10 9.93 -7.16
C GLU A 101 4.72 8.65 -6.60
N ASN A 102 4.83 8.55 -5.29
CA ASN A 102 5.37 7.38 -4.59
C ASN A 102 4.38 6.88 -3.53
N PRO A 103 3.48 5.93 -3.89
CA PRO A 103 2.45 5.44 -2.98
C PRO A 103 2.99 4.83 -1.69
N MET A 104 4.08 4.07 -1.78
CA MET A 104 4.63 3.40 -0.60
C MET A 104 5.21 4.38 0.41
N MET A 105 5.99 5.35 -0.05
CA MET A 105 6.53 6.40 0.80
C MET A 105 5.41 7.26 1.41
N ALA A 106 4.35 7.54 0.63
CA ALA A 106 3.21 8.30 1.10
C ALA A 106 2.46 7.55 2.21
N ILE A 107 2.20 6.25 2.04
CA ILE A 107 1.54 5.42 3.07
C ILE A 107 2.42 5.29 4.32
N GLU A 108 3.73 5.10 4.16
CA GLU A 108 4.67 5.02 5.28
C GLU A 108 4.64 6.27 6.15
N ASN A 109 4.79 7.44 5.53
CA ASN A 109 4.74 8.72 6.24
C ASN A 109 3.38 8.99 6.87
N LEU A 110 2.30 8.67 6.16
CA LEU A 110 0.95 8.81 6.67
C LEU A 110 0.71 7.89 7.87
N THR A 111 1.20 6.66 7.80
CA THR A 111 1.12 5.68 8.89
C THR A 111 1.87 6.20 10.12
N ALA A 112 3.09 6.69 9.93
CA ALA A 112 3.91 7.24 11.01
C ALA A 112 3.25 8.46 11.70
N THR A 113 2.71 9.40 10.92
CA THR A 113 2.05 10.59 11.46
C THR A 113 0.72 10.26 12.15
N THR A 114 -0.08 9.37 11.57
CA THR A 114 -1.34 8.92 12.15
C THR A 114 -1.11 8.16 13.46
N LEU A 115 -0.13 7.27 13.48
CA LEU A 115 0.25 6.55 14.70
C LEU A 115 0.67 7.51 15.80
N ARG A 116 1.51 8.48 15.48
CA ARG A 116 1.96 9.50 16.43
C ARG A 116 0.81 10.30 17.04
N ASN A 117 -0.18 10.67 16.22
CA ASN A 117 -1.34 11.41 16.67
C ASN A 117 -2.21 10.56 17.61
N ILE A 118 -2.49 9.31 17.24
CA ILE A 118 -3.32 8.42 18.06
C ILE A 118 -2.65 8.09 19.38
N ILE A 119 -1.36 7.75 19.37
CA ILE A 119 -0.59 7.40 20.58
C ILE A 119 -0.38 8.63 21.48
N GLY A 120 -0.23 9.82 20.91
CA GLY A 120 -0.09 11.07 21.66
C GLY A 120 -1.30 11.43 22.53
N ASP A 121 -2.46 10.88 22.23
CA ASP A 121 -3.68 11.04 23.01
C ASP A 121 -3.88 9.96 24.09
N LEU A 122 -3.02 8.94 24.11
CA LEU A 122 -3.10 7.78 25.00
C LEU A 122 -1.95 7.77 26.01
N GLU A 123 -2.25 7.27 27.21
CA GLU A 123 -1.24 6.94 28.21
C GLU A 123 -0.55 5.60 27.88
N LEU A 124 0.59 5.34 28.51
CA LEU A 124 1.37 4.12 28.28
C LEU A 124 0.53 2.85 28.47
N ASP A 125 -0.19 2.74 29.58
CA ASP A 125 -1.01 1.57 29.89
C ASP A 125 -2.15 1.38 28.88
N GLN A 126 -2.77 2.48 28.44
CA GLN A 126 -3.80 2.45 27.40
C GLN A 126 -3.22 2.00 26.07
N THR A 127 -2.03 2.43 25.71
CA THR A 127 -1.35 2.02 24.48
C THR A 127 -1.06 0.52 24.47
N LEU A 128 -0.65 -0.05 25.60
CA LEU A 128 -0.33 -1.47 25.74
C LEU A 128 -1.59 -2.36 25.74
N THR A 129 -2.71 -1.86 26.28
CA THR A 129 -3.95 -2.64 26.47
C THR A 129 -4.96 -2.46 25.35
N SER A 130 -4.90 -1.37 24.58
CA SER A 130 -5.94 -0.98 23.60
C SER A 130 -5.51 -1.17 22.15
N ARG A 131 -4.73 -2.20 21.85
CA ARG A 131 -4.21 -2.49 20.49
C ARG A 131 -5.31 -2.52 19.45
N GLU A 132 -6.40 -3.21 19.71
CA GLU A 132 -7.50 -3.35 18.76
C GLU A 132 -8.16 -2.00 18.44
N THR A 133 -8.35 -1.16 19.46
CA THR A 133 -8.89 0.20 19.27
C THR A 133 -7.95 1.06 18.44
N ILE A 134 -6.64 0.98 18.69
CA ILE A 134 -5.62 1.70 17.93
C ILE A 134 -5.62 1.21 16.48
N ASN A 135 -5.61 -0.10 16.25
CA ASN A 135 -5.67 -0.70 14.92
C ASN A 135 -6.89 -0.22 14.12
N THR A 136 -8.06 -0.18 14.75
CA THR A 136 -9.31 0.29 14.14
C THR A 136 -9.25 1.77 13.78
N LYS A 137 -8.76 2.62 14.67
CA LYS A 137 -8.59 4.06 14.43
C LYS A 137 -7.57 4.33 13.33
N MET A 138 -6.45 3.60 13.34
CA MET A 138 -5.42 3.67 12.30
C MET A 138 -6.00 3.30 10.93
N ARG A 139 -6.70 2.17 10.85
CA ARG A 139 -7.34 1.72 9.62
C ARG A 139 -8.29 2.78 9.06
N ALA A 140 -9.18 3.30 9.89
CA ALA A 140 -10.16 4.29 9.47
C ALA A 140 -9.51 5.58 8.94
N ALA A 141 -8.52 6.09 9.64
CA ALA A 141 -7.79 7.29 9.24
C ALA A 141 -6.99 7.10 7.94
N LEU A 142 -6.30 5.97 7.82
CA LEU A 142 -5.52 5.65 6.63
C LEU A 142 -6.40 5.39 5.41
N ASP A 143 -7.52 4.70 5.56
CA ASP A 143 -8.45 4.40 4.48
C ASP A 143 -9.00 5.69 3.85
N ILE A 144 -9.44 6.64 4.67
CA ILE A 144 -9.91 7.95 4.21
C ILE A 144 -8.80 8.71 3.46
N ALA A 145 -7.59 8.74 4.01
CA ALA A 145 -6.49 9.50 3.46
C ALA A 145 -5.92 8.90 2.16
N THR A 146 -6.02 7.58 1.98
CA THR A 146 -5.52 6.87 0.78
C THR A 146 -6.57 6.72 -0.32
N ASP A 147 -7.82 7.01 -0.05
CA ASP A 147 -8.92 6.92 -1.01
C ASP A 147 -8.67 7.74 -2.30
N PRO A 148 -8.18 9.01 -2.25
CA PRO A 148 -7.80 9.76 -3.44
C PRO A 148 -6.71 9.13 -4.30
N TRP A 149 -5.96 8.18 -3.77
CA TRP A 149 -4.89 7.46 -4.46
C TRP A 149 -5.33 6.12 -5.02
N GLY A 150 -6.63 5.81 -4.95
CA GLY A 150 -7.18 4.52 -5.41
C GLY A 150 -6.70 3.33 -4.59
N ILE A 151 -6.38 3.54 -3.32
CA ILE A 151 -5.91 2.52 -2.38
C ILE A 151 -6.95 2.36 -1.29
N LYS A 152 -7.29 1.10 -1.00
CA LYS A 152 -8.12 0.73 0.14
C LYS A 152 -7.28 0.06 1.22
N VAL A 153 -7.32 0.59 2.41
CA VAL A 153 -6.67 -0.02 3.58
C VAL A 153 -7.66 -0.98 4.24
N ASN A 154 -7.37 -2.27 4.16
CA ASN A 154 -8.24 -3.31 4.69
C ASN A 154 -8.05 -3.49 6.19
N ARG A 155 -6.80 -3.48 6.64
CA ARG A 155 -6.42 -3.73 8.02
C ARG A 155 -5.09 -3.08 8.36
N VAL A 156 -4.96 -2.62 9.59
CA VAL A 156 -3.70 -2.13 10.16
C VAL A 156 -3.46 -2.88 11.46
N GLU A 157 -2.25 -3.33 11.68
CA GLU A 157 -1.86 -4.03 12.89
C GLU A 157 -0.57 -3.48 13.48
N LEU A 158 -0.57 -3.25 14.77
CA LEU A 158 0.63 -2.97 15.55
C LEU A 158 1.35 -4.30 15.81
N LYS A 159 2.57 -4.43 15.30
CA LYS A 159 3.40 -5.65 15.45
C LYS A 159 3.99 -5.74 16.84
N ASN A 160 4.89 -4.81 17.14
CA ASN A 160 5.56 -4.71 18.44
C ASN A 160 5.39 -3.32 19.01
N ILE A 161 5.21 -3.26 20.31
CA ILE A 161 5.20 -2.04 21.09
C ILE A 161 6.37 -2.17 22.07
N ILE A 162 7.41 -1.36 21.88
CA ILE A 162 8.65 -1.45 22.63
C ILE A 162 8.80 -0.19 23.49
N PRO A 163 8.47 -0.26 24.80
CA PRO A 163 8.71 0.82 25.73
C PRO A 163 10.23 0.94 26.07
N PRO A 164 10.68 2.01 26.71
CA PRO A 164 12.06 2.15 27.15
C PRO A 164 12.48 1.01 28.08
N ALA A 165 13.75 0.65 28.03
CA ALA A 165 14.33 -0.46 28.83
C ALA A 165 14.07 -0.35 30.32
N GLU A 166 14.11 0.87 30.88
CA GLU A 166 13.83 1.13 32.30
C GLU A 166 12.40 0.73 32.69
N ILE A 167 11.43 1.04 31.83
CA ILE A 167 10.01 0.69 32.04
C ILE A 167 9.80 -0.80 31.84
N GLN A 168 10.43 -1.43 30.85
CA GLN A 168 10.39 -2.89 30.67
C GLN A 168 10.86 -3.63 31.91
N ASN A 169 12.00 -3.23 32.44
CA ASN A 169 12.58 -3.81 33.67
C ASN A 169 11.66 -3.64 34.89
N ALA A 170 11.01 -2.47 35.02
CA ALA A 170 10.05 -2.21 36.10
C ALA A 170 8.81 -3.10 35.98
N MET A 171 8.24 -3.24 34.76
CA MET A 171 7.09 -4.10 34.48
C MET A 171 7.42 -5.58 34.74
N GLU A 172 8.61 -6.06 34.36
CA GLU A 172 9.04 -7.43 34.64
C GLU A 172 9.14 -7.72 36.13
N LYS A 173 9.68 -6.77 36.93
CA LYS A 173 9.74 -6.90 38.36
C LYS A 173 8.37 -6.94 39.02
N GLN A 174 7.45 -6.09 38.57
CA GLN A 174 6.07 -6.08 39.04
C GLN A 174 5.36 -7.39 38.74
N MET A 175 5.46 -7.89 37.50
CA MET A 175 4.85 -9.16 37.10
C MET A 175 5.42 -10.36 37.86
N LYS A 176 6.71 -10.33 38.26
CA LYS A 176 7.31 -11.36 39.12
C LYS A 176 6.73 -11.31 40.50
N ALA A 177 6.59 -10.11 41.09
CA ALA A 177 6.01 -9.92 42.41
C ALA A 177 4.53 -10.31 42.52
N GLU A 178 3.77 -10.19 41.46
CA GLU A 178 2.35 -10.62 41.41
C GLU A 178 2.17 -12.13 41.25
N ARG A 179 3.23 -12.83 40.84
CA ARG A 179 3.21 -14.31 40.67
C ARG A 179 3.71 -15.09 41.87
N GLU A 180 4.36 -14.43 42.85
CA GLU A 180 4.82 -15.00 44.13
C GLU A 180 3.76 -14.82 45.20
#